data_5cccbbfbf17f2f2199409a1ff5326afe
#
_entry.id   5cccbbfbf17f2f2199409a1ff5326afe
#
_cell.length_a   1.000
_cell.length_b   1.000
_cell.length_c   1.000
_cell.angle_alpha   90.00
_cell.angle_beta   90.00
_cell.angle_gamma   90.00
#
_symmetry.space_group_name_H-M   'P 1'
#
loop_
_entity.id
_entity.type
_entity.pdbx_description
1 polymer ?
#
loop_
_entity_poly.entity_id
_entity_poly.type
_entity_poly.pdbx_seq_one_letter_code
_entity_poly.pdbx_strand_id
1 'polypeptide(L)'
;MLNPISAAFIKAKQENRPALLTYTVAGDSSKKQSLDILKSISKNADILEVGVPHNTPVADGSQIQTSAYRAIKNGIKVNDILKNCKRL
;
A
#
# COMPACT_ATOMS: atom_id res chain seq x y z
N MET A 1 -19.91 -5.35 -14.71
CA MET A 1 -19.28 -5.64 -13.40
C MET A 1 -18.49 -4.45 -12.91
N LEU A 2 -18.78 -3.96 -11.72
CA LEU A 2 -18.01 -2.87 -11.12
C LEU A 2 -16.63 -3.36 -10.75
N ASN A 3 -15.58 -2.56 -11.02
CA ASN A 3 -14.27 -2.89 -10.51
C ASN A 3 -14.21 -2.58 -9.00
N PRO A 4 -13.28 -3.19 -8.26
CA PRO A 4 -13.21 -3.01 -6.80
C PRO A 4 -13.00 -1.57 -6.35
N ILE A 5 -12.29 -0.76 -7.12
CA ILE A 5 -12.05 0.65 -6.78
C ILE A 5 -13.35 1.45 -6.88
N SER A 6 -14.10 1.28 -7.97
CA SER A 6 -15.41 1.93 -8.11
C SER A 6 -16.37 1.49 -7.02
N ALA A 7 -16.37 0.20 -6.67
CA ALA A 7 -17.21 -0.33 -5.60
C ALA A 7 -16.87 0.31 -4.25
N ALA A 8 -15.58 0.56 -3.96
CA ALA A 8 -15.16 1.21 -2.72
C ALA A 8 -15.71 2.65 -2.62
N PHE A 9 -15.65 3.41 -3.70
CA PHE A 9 -16.22 4.77 -3.72
C PHE A 9 -17.73 4.77 -3.54
N ILE A 10 -18.44 3.85 -4.19
CA ILE A 10 -19.88 3.71 -4.06
C ILE A 10 -20.27 3.39 -2.62
N LYS A 11 -19.56 2.47 -2.00
CA LYS A 11 -19.80 2.09 -0.60
C LYS A 11 -19.61 3.29 0.33
N ALA A 12 -18.54 4.04 0.17
CA ALA A 12 -18.27 5.22 0.98
C ALA A 12 -19.40 6.26 0.82
N LYS A 13 -19.85 6.48 -0.40
CA LYS A 13 -20.95 7.40 -0.68
C LYS A 13 -22.26 6.94 -0.02
N GLN A 14 -22.55 5.65 -0.08
CA GLN A 14 -23.75 5.08 0.58
C GLN A 14 -23.70 5.26 2.10
N GLU A 15 -22.52 5.21 2.69
CA GLU A 15 -22.29 5.43 4.11
C GLU A 15 -22.14 6.92 4.46
N ASN A 16 -22.30 7.79 3.48
CA ASN A 16 -22.28 9.25 3.64
C ASN A 16 -20.95 9.76 4.24
N ARG A 17 -19.85 9.21 3.76
CA ARG A 17 -18.49 9.57 4.19
C ARG A 17 -17.52 9.61 3.00
N PRO A 18 -16.41 10.36 3.10
CA PRO A 18 -15.38 10.30 2.08
C PRO A 18 -14.67 8.93 2.08
N ALA A 19 -14.15 8.53 0.93
CA ALA A 19 -13.33 7.33 0.84
C ALA A 19 -11.93 7.61 1.36
N LEU A 20 -11.37 6.65 2.11
CA LEU A 20 -9.99 6.72 2.61
C LEU A 20 -9.08 5.90 1.70
N LEU A 21 -8.13 6.57 1.08
CA LEU A 21 -7.07 5.94 0.30
C LEU A 21 -5.76 6.09 1.05
N THR A 22 -5.05 5.00 1.25
CA THR A 22 -3.75 4.99 1.92
C THR A 22 -2.66 4.57 0.96
N TYR A 23 -1.48 5.16 1.10
CA TYR A 23 -0.28 4.79 0.35
C TYR A 23 0.77 4.26 1.33
N THR A 24 1.33 3.10 1.04
CA THR A 24 2.36 2.48 1.87
C THR A 24 3.41 1.83 0.97
N VAL A 25 4.67 2.10 1.25
CA VAL A 25 5.77 1.44 0.53
C VAL A 25 5.91 0.01 1.04
N ALA A 26 5.81 -0.96 0.13
CA ALA A 26 5.94 -2.37 0.49
C ALA A 26 7.38 -2.71 0.88
N GLY A 27 7.54 -3.49 1.95
CA GLY A 27 8.85 -3.97 2.40
C GLY A 27 9.58 -3.08 3.38
N ASP A 28 9.02 -1.93 3.74
CA ASP A 28 9.58 -1.09 4.80
C ASP A 28 9.52 -1.84 6.14
N SER A 29 10.52 -1.67 7.00
CA SER A 29 10.80 -2.40 8.22
C SER A 29 11.29 -3.82 7.94
N SER A 30 10.42 -4.75 7.57
CA SER A 30 10.77 -6.08 7.09
C SER A 30 9.64 -6.57 6.19
N LYS A 31 9.89 -7.64 5.43
CA LYS A 31 8.86 -8.22 4.55
C LYS A 31 7.63 -8.64 5.33
N LYS A 32 7.82 -9.29 6.47
CA LYS A 32 6.73 -9.77 7.32
C LYS A 32 5.96 -8.61 7.95
N GLN A 33 6.68 -7.65 8.53
CA GLN A 33 6.05 -6.49 9.16
C GLN A 33 5.28 -5.65 8.14
N SER A 34 5.82 -5.49 6.93
CA SER A 34 5.13 -4.77 5.87
C SER A 34 3.79 -5.40 5.54
N LEU A 35 3.73 -6.73 5.43
CA LEU A 35 2.48 -7.44 5.19
C LEU A 35 1.50 -7.24 6.36
N ASP A 36 1.98 -7.34 7.59
CA ASP A 36 1.14 -7.16 8.78
C ASP A 36 0.58 -5.73 8.85
N ILE A 37 1.39 -4.74 8.51
CA ILE A 37 0.96 -3.33 8.44
C ILE A 37 -0.15 -3.17 7.39
N LEU A 38 0.04 -3.71 6.19
CA LEU A 38 -0.95 -3.64 5.12
C LEU A 38 -2.26 -4.31 5.53
N LYS A 39 -2.19 -5.46 6.20
CA LYS A 39 -3.38 -6.15 6.70
C LYS A 39 -4.13 -5.31 7.75
N SER A 40 -3.39 -4.65 8.64
CA SER A 40 -3.98 -3.78 9.66
C SER A 40 -4.66 -2.56 9.03
N ILE A 41 -4.01 -1.92 8.07
CA ILE A 41 -4.56 -0.76 7.38
C ILE A 41 -5.80 -1.15 6.57
N SER A 42 -5.78 -2.33 5.94
CA SER A 42 -6.88 -2.78 5.07
C SER A 42 -8.22 -2.90 5.80
N LYS A 43 -8.20 -3.03 7.11
CA LYS A 43 -9.42 -3.11 7.91
C LYS A 43 -10.23 -1.80 7.90
N ASN A 44 -9.55 -0.68 7.73
CA ASN A 44 -10.18 0.64 7.84
C ASN A 44 -10.06 1.50 6.58
N ALA A 45 -9.19 1.16 5.65
CA ALA A 45 -9.05 1.87 4.39
C ALA A 45 -10.01 1.32 3.33
N ASP A 46 -10.54 2.21 2.50
CA ASP A 46 -11.38 1.81 1.37
C ASP A 46 -10.53 1.34 0.19
N ILE A 47 -9.40 1.98 -0.02
CA ILE A 47 -8.47 1.68 -1.11
C ILE A 47 -7.05 1.67 -0.56
N LEU A 48 -6.30 0.63 -0.90
CA LEU A 48 -4.89 0.53 -0.57
C LEU A 48 -4.07 0.80 -1.83
N GLU A 49 -3.13 1.73 -1.74
CA GLU A 49 -2.13 1.95 -2.77
C GLU A 49 -0.80 1.41 -2.24
N VAL A 50 -0.34 0.32 -2.81
CA VAL A 50 0.87 -0.36 -2.38
C VAL A 50 2.03 0.10 -3.26
N GLY A 51 2.96 0.85 -2.67
CA GLY A 51 4.10 1.38 -3.39
C GLY A 51 5.16 0.33 -3.67
N VAL A 52 5.64 0.29 -4.91
CA VAL A 52 6.78 -0.54 -5.30
C VAL A 52 8.04 0.30 -5.08
N PRO A 53 8.92 -0.08 -4.14
CA PRO A 53 10.12 0.71 -3.86
C PRO A 53 11.10 0.69 -5.03
N HIS A 54 11.70 1.85 -5.29
CA HIS A 54 12.76 2.00 -6.29
C HIS A 54 13.80 2.98 -5.76
N ASN A 55 14.97 3.00 -6.39
CA ASN A 55 16.10 3.78 -5.90
C ASN A 55 16.15 5.24 -6.40
N THR A 56 15.17 5.66 -7.20
CA THR A 56 15.11 7.02 -7.75
C THR A 56 13.75 7.70 -7.57
N PRO A 57 13.16 7.71 -6.36
CA PRO A 57 11.85 8.35 -6.14
C PRO A 57 11.99 9.85 -5.94
N VAL A 58 12.62 10.54 -6.90
CA VAL A 58 13.02 11.95 -6.76
C VAL A 58 11.82 12.91 -6.67
N ALA A 59 10.67 12.51 -7.18
CA ALA A 59 9.44 13.31 -7.11
C ALA A 59 8.67 13.13 -5.80
N ASP A 60 9.05 12.13 -4.99
CA ASP A 60 8.41 11.86 -3.71
C ASP A 60 9.07 12.68 -2.59
N GLY A 61 8.33 12.87 -1.50
CA GLY A 61 8.88 13.55 -0.32
C GLY A 61 9.94 12.70 0.37
N SER A 62 10.72 13.33 1.25
CA SER A 62 11.84 12.68 1.93
C SER A 62 11.43 11.45 2.73
N GLN A 63 10.23 11.43 3.31
CA GLN A 63 9.74 10.28 4.08
C GLN A 63 9.52 9.07 3.19
N ILE A 64 8.96 9.26 2.00
CA ILE A 64 8.74 8.17 1.05
C ILE A 64 10.08 7.69 0.48
N GLN A 65 11.01 8.60 0.17
CA GLN A 65 12.35 8.23 -0.28
C GLN A 65 13.07 7.36 0.75
N THR A 66 12.99 7.74 2.03
CA THR A 66 13.61 6.99 3.12
C THR A 66 12.97 5.62 3.29
N SER A 67 11.65 5.56 3.20
CA SER A 67 10.91 4.30 3.30
C SER A 67 11.26 3.35 2.15
N ALA A 68 11.34 3.87 0.92
CA ALA A 68 11.75 3.07 -0.25
C ALA A 68 13.18 2.55 -0.08
N TYR A 69 14.10 3.36 0.43
CA TYR A 69 15.47 2.94 0.68
C TYR A 69 15.52 1.79 1.69
N ARG A 70 14.77 1.90 2.80
CA ARG A 70 14.71 0.82 3.79
C ARG A 70 14.13 -0.46 3.20
N ALA A 71 13.09 -0.35 2.38
CA ALA A 71 12.47 -1.51 1.75
C ALA A 71 13.43 -2.24 0.80
N ILE A 72 14.17 -1.49 -0.02
CA ILE A 72 15.17 -2.07 -0.91
C ILE A 72 16.27 -2.75 -0.10
N LYS A 73 16.71 -2.11 0.97
CA LYS A 73 17.73 -2.65 1.88
C LYS A 73 17.29 -3.96 2.54
N ASN A 74 15.97 -4.09 2.80
CA ASN A 74 15.37 -5.30 3.36
C ASN A 74 15.20 -6.41 2.32
N GLY A 75 15.52 -6.15 1.05
CA GLY A 75 15.51 -7.14 0.00
C GLY A 75 14.15 -7.44 -0.60
N ILE A 76 13.19 -6.53 -0.48
CA ILE A 76 11.86 -6.72 -1.08
C ILE A 76 11.98 -6.81 -2.61
N LYS A 77 11.21 -7.71 -3.20
CA LYS A 77 11.14 -7.90 -4.65
C LYS A 77 9.71 -7.78 -5.14
N VAL A 78 9.55 -7.49 -6.43
CA VAL A 78 8.21 -7.32 -7.04
C VAL A 78 7.32 -8.54 -6.78
N ASN A 79 7.88 -9.74 -6.88
CA ASN A 79 7.11 -10.97 -6.61
C ASN A 79 6.61 -11.02 -5.16
N ASP A 80 7.39 -10.54 -4.20
CA ASP A 80 6.97 -10.47 -2.80
C ASP A 80 5.77 -9.54 -2.65
N ILE A 81 5.80 -8.41 -3.34
CA ILE A 81 4.73 -7.40 -3.30
C ILE A 81 3.44 -7.99 -3.89
N LEU A 82 3.53 -8.66 -5.03
CA LEU A 82 2.38 -9.29 -5.67
C LEU A 82 1.77 -10.37 -4.78
N LYS A 83 2.61 -11.16 -4.10
CA LYS A 83 2.13 -12.16 -3.14
C LYS A 83 1.42 -11.50 -1.96
N ASN A 84 1.95 -10.39 -1.46
CA ASN A 84 1.34 -9.64 -0.38
C ASN A 84 -0.05 -9.13 -0.77
N CYS A 85 -0.19 -8.60 -1.98
CA CYS A 85 -1.48 -8.12 -2.48
C CYS A 85 -2.52 -9.23 -2.54
N LYS A 86 -2.12 -10.45 -2.93
CA LYS A 86 -3.01 -11.60 -2.94
C LYS A 86 -3.47 -12.03 -1.56
N ARG A 87 -2.69 -11.75 -0.52
CA ARG A 87 -3.03 -12.12 0.87
C ARG A 87 -3.93 -11.09 1.55
N LEU A 88 -4.11 -9.95 0.93
CA LEU A 88 -4.99 -8.90 1.43
C LEU A 88 -6.42 -9.15 0.97
#